data_d03065814e7fe26aa108152c5ea01ebc
#
_entry.id   d03065814e7fe26aa108152c5ea01ebc
#
_cell.length_a   1.000
_cell.length_b   1.000
_cell.length_c   1.000
_cell.angle_alpha   90.00
_cell.angle_beta   90.00
_cell.angle_gamma   90.00
#
_symmetry.space_group_name_H-M   'P 1'
#
loop_
_entity.id
_entity.type
_entity.pdbx_description
1 polymer ?
#
loop_
_entity_poly.entity_id
_entity_poly.type
_entity_poly.pdbx_seq_one_letter_code
_entity_poly.pdbx_strand_id
1 'polypeptide(L)'
;MKESSKQVVLKIIEKLNPSSVLDVPCGDGWLSKKIKNTIQIDGIDLYGEKALSYREWRKFDLDDGLPNDLGTYDCIVSCEGIEHIGNPELFLRTAYTHLNHGGTILLTSPNVWYPQAKLQYLLRGFFPSFPCLVGKINKGDHMHIIPWSFSQLYLFLTINSFKNINLHYEPLSEAKHFYEKLLGFPQLFYCRNKLARSTSEEERLFWEKAGSKESVYGRHLIISAVKS
;
A
#
# COMPACT_ATOMS: atom_id res chain seq x y z
N MET A 1 11.16 -0.46 -2.27
CA MET A 1 10.63 0.91 -2.49
C MET A 1 11.75 1.91 -2.82
N LYS A 2 11.50 2.90 -3.73
CA LYS A 2 12.49 3.95 -4.09
C LYS A 2 12.58 5.02 -2.99
N GLU A 3 13.74 5.68 -2.90
CA GLU A 3 13.97 6.72 -1.89
C GLU A 3 12.96 7.89 -2.01
N SER A 4 12.58 8.27 -3.23
CA SER A 4 11.56 9.29 -3.46
C SER A 4 10.19 8.94 -2.86
N SER A 5 9.78 7.67 -2.95
CA SER A 5 8.52 7.19 -2.36
C SER A 5 8.63 7.08 -0.82
N LYS A 6 9.81 6.72 -0.29
CA LYS A 6 10.09 6.76 1.16
C LYS A 6 9.90 8.17 1.73
N GLN A 7 10.38 9.19 1.00
CA GLN A 7 10.20 10.59 1.41
C GLN A 7 8.73 11.02 1.46
N VAL A 8 7.88 10.51 0.55
CA VAL A 8 6.44 10.79 0.60
C VAL A 8 5.81 10.16 1.85
N VAL A 9 6.16 8.90 2.15
CA VAL A 9 5.70 8.19 3.36
C VAL A 9 6.09 8.99 4.62
N LEU A 10 7.35 9.40 4.74
CA LEU A 10 7.82 10.18 5.88
C LEU A 10 7.06 11.51 6.05
N LYS A 11 6.82 12.24 4.96
CA LYS A 11 6.03 13.48 4.99
C LYS A 11 4.59 13.25 5.44
N ILE A 12 3.97 12.13 5.06
CA ILE A 12 2.63 11.76 5.52
C ILE A 12 2.65 11.50 7.03
N ILE A 13 3.60 10.72 7.53
CA ILE A 13 3.75 10.43 8.95
C ILE A 13 4.04 11.71 9.74
N GLU A 14 4.90 12.59 9.24
CA GLU A 14 5.16 13.90 9.86
C GLU A 14 3.89 14.76 9.97
N LYS A 15 3.06 14.76 8.92
CA LYS A 15 1.78 15.50 8.92
C LYS A 15 0.76 14.88 9.88
N LEU A 16 0.72 13.56 10.00
CA LEU A 16 -0.15 12.84 10.93
C LEU A 16 0.31 13.04 12.37
N ASN A 17 1.61 13.23 12.60
CA ASN A 17 2.25 13.38 13.90
C ASN A 17 1.78 12.35 14.94
N PRO A 18 1.84 11.03 14.64
CA PRO A 18 1.37 9.99 15.53
C PRO A 18 2.29 9.85 16.74
N SER A 19 1.75 9.44 17.89
CA SER A 19 2.54 9.09 19.08
C SER A 19 3.09 7.67 18.98
N SER A 20 2.36 6.78 18.31
CA SER A 20 2.69 5.36 18.18
C SER A 20 2.53 4.89 16.72
N VAL A 21 3.50 4.10 16.26
CA VAL A 21 3.55 3.53 14.90
C VAL A 21 3.83 2.04 14.98
N LEU A 22 3.12 1.24 14.20
CA LEU A 22 3.48 -0.13 13.89
C LEU A 22 4.01 -0.20 12.45
N ASP A 23 5.24 -0.67 12.27
CA ASP A 23 5.89 -0.91 10.97
C ASP A 23 5.78 -2.39 10.60
N VAL A 24 5.02 -2.72 9.54
CA VAL A 24 4.65 -4.12 9.26
C VAL A 24 4.33 -4.39 7.77
N PRO A 25 5.10 -5.25 7.07
CA PRO A 25 6.39 -5.82 7.48
C PRO A 25 7.48 -4.75 7.56
N CYS A 26 8.32 -4.84 8.56
CA CYS A 26 9.32 -3.80 8.84
C CYS A 26 10.64 -3.96 8.08
N GLY A 27 10.87 -5.11 7.46
CA GLY A 27 12.05 -5.38 6.64
C GLY A 27 13.36 -5.08 7.34
N ASP A 28 14.18 -4.25 6.71
CA ASP A 28 15.49 -3.79 7.22
C ASP A 28 15.41 -2.66 8.26
N GLY A 29 14.22 -2.29 8.69
CA GLY A 29 13.99 -1.23 9.66
C GLY A 29 14.28 0.18 9.16
N TRP A 30 14.15 0.44 7.86
CA TRP A 30 14.44 1.76 7.29
C TRP A 30 13.57 2.86 7.90
N LEU A 31 12.30 2.56 8.21
CA LEU A 31 11.35 3.53 8.77
C LEU A 31 11.77 3.93 10.19
N SER A 32 12.08 2.98 11.04
CA SER A 32 12.50 3.24 12.42
C SER A 32 13.79 4.08 12.52
N LYS A 33 14.67 3.99 11.51
CA LYS A 33 15.90 4.79 11.41
C LYS A 33 15.65 6.23 10.94
N LYS A 34 14.49 6.53 10.38
CA LYS A 34 14.17 7.83 9.76
C LYS A 34 13.07 8.61 10.49
N ILE A 35 12.25 7.93 11.27
CA ILE A 35 11.17 8.55 12.05
C ILE A 35 11.76 9.32 13.25
N LYS A 36 11.02 10.32 13.74
CA LYS A 36 11.46 11.12 14.91
C LYS A 36 11.53 10.23 16.16
N ASN A 37 12.58 10.42 16.97
CA ASN A 37 12.78 9.67 18.22
C ASN A 37 11.67 9.85 19.26
N THR A 38 10.80 10.85 19.10
CA THR A 38 9.63 11.08 19.96
C THR A 38 8.46 10.14 19.65
N ILE A 39 8.48 9.45 18.51
CA ILE A 39 7.45 8.52 18.09
C ILE A 39 7.84 7.12 18.56
N GLN A 40 6.95 6.46 19.29
CA GLN A 40 7.13 5.06 19.65
C GLN A 40 6.88 4.19 18.42
N ILE A 41 7.84 3.36 18.03
CA ILE A 41 7.71 2.49 16.87
C ILE A 41 8.00 1.04 17.24
N ASP A 42 7.08 0.16 16.85
CA ASP A 42 7.23 -1.29 16.93
C ASP A 42 7.34 -1.89 15.53
N GLY A 43 7.99 -3.05 15.41
CA GLY A 43 8.21 -3.72 14.15
C GLY A 43 7.74 -5.16 14.16
N ILE A 44 7.13 -5.61 13.06
CA ILE A 44 6.79 -7.02 12.82
C ILE A 44 7.32 -7.42 11.45
N ASP A 45 7.96 -8.59 11.38
CA ASP A 45 8.41 -9.17 10.13
C ASP A 45 8.54 -10.70 10.25
N LEU A 46 8.46 -11.40 9.12
CA LEU A 46 8.66 -12.86 9.11
C LEU A 46 10.16 -13.23 9.07
N TYR A 47 10.98 -12.41 8.41
CA TYR A 47 12.39 -12.71 8.12
C TYR A 47 13.36 -11.69 8.70
N GLY A 48 12.89 -10.49 9.03
CA GLY A 48 13.73 -9.41 9.53
C GLY A 48 14.45 -9.78 10.82
N GLU A 49 15.59 -9.14 11.05
CA GLU A 49 16.26 -9.14 12.34
C GLU A 49 15.81 -7.93 13.15
N LYS A 50 15.86 -8.05 14.49
CA LYS A 50 15.52 -6.94 15.39
C LYS A 50 16.42 -5.74 15.10
N ALA A 51 15.92 -4.70 14.43
CA ALA A 51 16.60 -3.42 14.37
C ALA A 51 16.57 -2.76 15.74
N LEU A 52 17.73 -2.23 16.20
CA LEU A 52 17.88 -1.62 17.53
C LEU A 52 16.96 -0.41 17.78
N SER A 53 16.41 0.18 16.72
CA SER A 53 15.55 1.35 16.75
C SER A 53 14.06 1.06 17.03
N TYR A 54 13.63 -0.20 17.06
CA TYR A 54 12.28 -0.56 17.48
C TYR A 54 12.19 -0.69 18.99
N ARG A 55 11.11 -0.16 19.59
CA ARG A 55 10.77 -0.40 20.99
C ARG A 55 10.56 -1.90 21.23
N GLU A 56 9.67 -2.51 20.42
CA GLU A 56 9.46 -3.95 20.36
C GLU A 56 9.60 -4.43 18.92
N TRP A 57 10.09 -5.65 18.75
CA TRP A 57 10.15 -6.33 17.48
C TRP A 57 9.68 -7.77 17.65
N ARG A 58 8.81 -8.21 16.72
CA ARG A 58 8.27 -9.57 16.75
C ARG A 58 8.46 -10.26 15.40
N LYS A 59 8.85 -11.52 15.45
CA LYS A 59 8.81 -12.40 14.29
C LYS A 59 7.42 -13.01 14.17
N PHE A 60 6.70 -12.70 13.08
CA PHE A 60 5.34 -13.18 12.88
C PHE A 60 4.98 -13.26 11.39
N ASP A 61 4.15 -14.25 11.02
CA ASP A 61 3.65 -14.46 9.67
C ASP A 61 2.34 -13.67 9.47
N LEU A 62 2.37 -12.68 8.58
CA LEU A 62 1.23 -11.82 8.33
C LEU A 62 0.08 -12.50 7.56
N ASP A 63 0.28 -13.71 7.05
CA ASP A 63 -0.80 -14.54 6.51
C ASP A 63 -1.81 -14.93 7.60
N ASP A 64 -1.37 -14.94 8.86
CA ASP A 64 -2.20 -15.18 10.05
C ASP A 64 -2.80 -13.85 10.62
N GLY A 65 -2.68 -12.74 9.91
CA GLY A 65 -3.10 -11.39 10.35
C GLY A 65 -2.06 -10.74 11.26
N LEU A 66 -2.51 -9.87 12.20
CA LEU A 66 -1.65 -9.32 13.26
C LEU A 66 -1.86 -10.10 14.57
N PRO A 67 -0.80 -10.25 15.42
CA PRO A 67 -0.93 -10.92 16.72
C PRO A 67 -1.99 -10.26 17.62
N ASN A 68 -2.84 -11.05 18.25
CA ASN A 68 -3.96 -10.57 19.07
C ASN A 68 -3.53 -9.81 20.34
N ASP A 69 -2.32 -10.03 20.81
CA ASP A 69 -1.73 -9.43 22.02
C ASP A 69 -0.97 -8.13 21.77
N LEU A 70 -1.07 -7.58 20.54
CA LEU A 70 -0.56 -6.25 20.24
C LEU A 70 -1.42 -5.16 20.89
N GLY A 71 -0.78 -4.05 21.26
CA GLY A 71 -1.48 -2.82 21.62
C GLY A 71 -2.19 -2.17 20.45
N THR A 72 -2.63 -0.93 20.66
CA THR A 72 -3.20 -0.09 19.60
C THR A 72 -2.25 1.03 19.21
N TYR A 73 -2.35 1.48 17.96
CA TYR A 73 -1.45 2.44 17.34
C TYR A 73 -2.20 3.58 16.68
N ASP A 74 -1.58 4.76 16.65
CA ASP A 74 -2.12 5.90 15.91
C ASP A 74 -1.88 5.75 14.40
N CYS A 75 -0.83 5.01 14.02
CA CYS A 75 -0.53 4.75 12.63
C CYS A 75 0.02 3.32 12.45
N ILE A 76 -0.50 2.59 11.47
CA ILE A 76 0.06 1.32 11.00
C ILE A 76 0.61 1.56 9.59
N VAL A 77 1.89 1.24 9.39
CA VAL A 77 2.59 1.45 8.12
C VAL A 77 2.96 0.10 7.52
N SER A 78 2.53 -0.15 6.28
CA SER A 78 2.91 -1.33 5.51
C SER A 78 3.52 -0.90 4.18
N CYS A 79 4.85 -0.92 4.13
CA CYS A 79 5.61 -0.50 2.94
C CYS A 79 6.08 -1.69 2.13
N GLU A 80 5.59 -1.84 0.89
CA GLU A 80 5.92 -2.95 -0.02
C GLU A 80 5.72 -4.30 0.68
N GLY A 81 4.60 -4.46 1.38
CA GLY A 81 4.30 -5.63 2.19
C GLY A 81 3.04 -6.35 1.74
N ILE A 82 1.95 -5.61 1.51
CA ILE A 82 0.62 -6.19 1.24
C ILE A 82 0.58 -7.09 0.00
N GLU A 83 1.46 -6.89 -0.97
CA GLU A 83 1.60 -7.73 -2.16
C GLU A 83 2.22 -9.10 -1.89
N HIS A 84 2.85 -9.27 -0.73
CA HIS A 84 3.49 -10.52 -0.29
C HIS A 84 2.60 -11.32 0.68
N ILE A 85 1.51 -10.74 1.17
CA ILE A 85 0.60 -11.35 2.15
C ILE A 85 -0.42 -12.23 1.43
N GLY A 86 -0.47 -13.51 1.78
CA GLY A 86 -1.39 -14.48 1.19
C GLY A 86 -2.86 -14.25 1.61
N ASN A 87 -3.09 -13.63 2.77
CA ASN A 87 -4.42 -13.32 3.29
C ASN A 87 -4.57 -11.82 3.63
N PRO A 88 -4.59 -10.93 2.62
CA PRO A 88 -4.64 -9.49 2.85
C PRO A 88 -5.93 -9.01 3.52
N GLU A 89 -7.04 -9.74 3.37
CA GLU A 89 -8.29 -9.41 4.07
C GLU A 89 -8.12 -9.56 5.58
N LEU A 90 -7.57 -10.69 6.03
CA LEU A 90 -7.30 -10.93 7.45
C LEU A 90 -6.30 -9.92 8.02
N PHE A 91 -5.24 -9.60 7.26
CA PHE A 91 -4.28 -8.56 7.64
C PHE A 91 -4.95 -7.20 7.83
N LEU A 92 -5.77 -6.75 6.88
CA LEU A 92 -6.44 -5.44 6.97
C LEU A 92 -7.47 -5.40 8.11
N ARG A 93 -8.22 -6.49 8.31
CA ARG A 93 -9.18 -6.61 9.39
C ARG A 93 -8.50 -6.55 10.77
N THR A 94 -7.42 -7.29 10.96
CA THR A 94 -6.66 -7.24 12.22
C THR A 94 -5.93 -5.90 12.38
N ALA A 95 -5.40 -5.31 11.32
CA ALA A 95 -4.85 -3.95 11.36
C ALA A 95 -5.91 -2.92 11.81
N TYR A 96 -7.13 -3.04 11.31
CA TYR A 96 -8.23 -2.18 11.76
C TYR A 96 -8.48 -2.31 13.27
N THR A 97 -8.43 -3.52 13.85
CA THR A 97 -8.63 -3.71 15.30
C THR A 97 -7.52 -3.06 16.12
N HIS A 98 -6.28 -3.10 15.64
CA HIS A 98 -5.10 -2.54 16.30
C HIS A 98 -4.85 -1.05 16.03
N LEU A 99 -5.71 -0.37 15.28
CA LEU A 99 -5.68 1.09 15.19
C LEU A 99 -6.51 1.73 16.31
N ASN A 100 -6.05 2.85 16.84
CA ASN A 100 -6.84 3.75 17.65
C ASN A 100 -8.00 4.34 16.82
N HIS A 101 -9.06 4.80 17.47
CA HIS A 101 -10.11 5.56 16.78
C HIS A 101 -9.49 6.82 16.16
N GLY A 102 -9.78 7.07 14.88
CA GLY A 102 -9.11 8.12 14.12
C GLY A 102 -7.70 7.77 13.63
N GLY A 103 -7.17 6.60 14.01
CA GLY A 103 -5.87 6.11 13.57
C GLY A 103 -5.82 5.82 12.07
N THR A 104 -4.64 5.85 11.50
CA THR A 104 -4.43 5.77 10.06
C THR A 104 -3.63 4.53 9.67
N ILE A 105 -4.09 3.78 8.68
CA ILE A 105 -3.25 2.83 7.95
C ILE A 105 -2.61 3.50 6.75
N LEU A 106 -1.31 3.29 6.55
CA LEU A 106 -0.54 3.78 5.40
C LEU A 106 0.08 2.61 4.67
N LEU A 107 -0.36 2.39 3.44
CA LEU A 107 0.06 1.27 2.60
C LEU A 107 0.87 1.77 1.41
N THR A 108 1.95 1.07 1.08
CA THR A 108 2.55 1.19 -0.25
C THR A 108 2.64 -0.17 -0.92
N SER A 109 2.46 -0.19 -2.24
CA SER A 109 2.57 -1.40 -3.05
C SER A 109 2.92 -1.04 -4.49
N PRO A 110 3.61 -1.91 -5.25
CA PRO A 110 3.73 -1.75 -6.69
C PRO A 110 2.35 -1.65 -7.34
N ASN A 111 2.17 -0.66 -8.21
CA ASN A 111 0.98 -0.57 -9.03
C ASN A 111 1.13 -1.47 -10.26
N VAL A 112 0.36 -2.54 -10.33
CA VAL A 112 0.41 -3.42 -11.51
C VAL A 112 -0.41 -2.89 -12.68
N TRP A 113 -1.08 -1.76 -12.53
CA TRP A 113 -2.02 -1.25 -13.52
C TRP A 113 -1.51 -0.04 -14.31
N TYR A 114 -0.23 0.31 -14.21
CA TYR A 114 0.36 1.34 -15.08
C TYR A 114 0.54 0.83 -16.53
N PRO A 115 0.62 1.70 -17.53
CA PRO A 115 0.54 1.34 -18.95
C PRO A 115 1.52 0.24 -19.39
N GLN A 116 2.78 0.31 -18.98
CA GLN A 116 3.78 -0.71 -19.32
C GLN A 116 3.44 -2.07 -18.70
N ALA A 117 2.91 -2.10 -17.48
CA ALA A 117 2.48 -3.34 -16.82
C ALA A 117 1.29 -3.97 -17.54
N LYS A 118 0.30 -3.16 -17.96
CA LYS A 118 -0.82 -3.63 -18.80
C LYS A 118 -0.32 -4.28 -20.09
N LEU A 119 0.62 -3.64 -20.77
CA LEU A 119 1.19 -4.19 -22.00
C LEU A 119 1.93 -5.51 -21.74
N GLN A 120 2.73 -5.58 -20.68
CA GLN A 120 3.42 -6.81 -20.31
C GLN A 120 2.45 -7.92 -19.96
N TYR A 121 1.38 -7.63 -19.22
CA TYR A 121 0.34 -8.60 -18.91
C TYR A 121 -0.35 -9.11 -20.17
N LEU A 122 -0.72 -8.20 -21.09
CA LEU A 122 -1.34 -8.57 -22.37
C LEU A 122 -0.43 -9.51 -23.21
N LEU A 123 0.88 -9.24 -23.25
CA LEU A 123 1.82 -10.00 -24.07
C LEU A 123 2.33 -11.30 -23.42
N ARG A 124 2.35 -11.38 -22.09
CA ARG A 124 3.02 -12.47 -21.36
C ARG A 124 2.07 -13.29 -20.48
N GLY A 125 0.86 -12.79 -20.20
CA GLY A 125 -0.10 -13.44 -19.31
C GLY A 125 0.17 -13.26 -17.81
N PHE A 126 1.19 -12.46 -17.41
CA PHE A 126 1.51 -12.15 -16.03
C PHE A 126 2.09 -10.74 -15.87
N PHE A 127 1.95 -10.17 -14.66
CA PHE A 127 2.41 -8.83 -14.35
C PHE A 127 3.93 -8.75 -14.15
N PRO A 128 4.53 -7.55 -14.26
CA PRO A 128 5.91 -7.32 -13.83
C PRO A 128 6.11 -7.76 -12.39
N SER A 129 7.32 -8.21 -12.08
CA SER A 129 7.68 -8.75 -10.76
C SER A 129 6.97 -10.05 -10.35
N PHE A 130 6.25 -10.69 -11.28
CA PHE A 130 5.83 -12.07 -11.06
C PHE A 130 7.08 -12.95 -10.91
N PRO A 131 7.14 -13.79 -9.86
CA PRO A 131 8.35 -14.55 -9.58
C PRO A 131 8.63 -15.58 -10.66
N CYS A 132 9.83 -15.54 -11.24
CA CYS A 132 10.36 -16.61 -12.10
C CYS A 132 10.84 -17.81 -11.28
N LEU A 133 10.19 -18.08 -10.13
CA LEU A 133 10.62 -19.08 -9.16
C LEU A 133 9.82 -20.40 -9.25
N VAL A 134 9.21 -20.65 -10.40
CA VAL A 134 8.45 -21.91 -10.61
C VAL A 134 9.34 -23.12 -10.29
N GLY A 135 8.89 -23.96 -9.34
CA GLY A 135 9.64 -25.11 -8.86
C GLY A 135 10.72 -24.82 -7.81
N LYS A 136 10.90 -23.56 -7.37
CA LYS A 136 11.88 -23.13 -6.35
C LYS A 136 11.26 -22.24 -5.26
N ILE A 137 9.95 -22.39 -5.03
CA ILE A 137 9.21 -21.51 -4.13
C ILE A 137 9.29 -22.08 -2.72
N ASN A 138 9.82 -21.28 -1.79
CA ASN A 138 9.67 -21.51 -0.36
C ASN A 138 8.67 -20.51 0.21
N LYS A 139 8.00 -20.85 1.31
CA LYS A 139 7.10 -19.93 2.01
C LYS A 139 7.89 -18.65 2.37
N GLY A 140 7.36 -17.51 1.96
CA GLY A 140 7.95 -16.21 2.23
C GLY A 140 9.06 -15.75 1.28
N ASP A 141 9.39 -16.50 0.24
CA ASP A 141 10.14 -15.93 -0.85
C ASP A 141 9.41 -14.66 -1.33
N HIS A 142 10.17 -13.61 -1.71
CA HIS A 142 9.65 -12.29 -2.13
C HIS A 142 8.83 -12.40 -3.40
N MET A 143 7.65 -13.01 -3.28
CA MET A 143 6.69 -13.15 -4.36
C MET A 143 5.64 -12.08 -4.25
N HIS A 144 5.41 -11.34 -5.33
CA HIS A 144 4.22 -10.52 -5.46
C HIS A 144 3.03 -11.44 -5.76
N ILE A 145 2.47 -12.06 -4.72
CA ILE A 145 1.39 -13.04 -4.84
C ILE A 145 0.13 -12.35 -5.36
N ILE A 146 -0.14 -11.13 -4.86
CA ILE A 146 -1.33 -10.38 -5.21
C ILE A 146 -0.95 -9.10 -5.96
N PRO A 147 -1.36 -8.98 -7.23
CA PRO A 147 -1.17 -7.76 -8.00
C PRO A 147 -2.20 -6.70 -7.58
N TRP A 148 -1.73 -5.54 -7.11
CA TRP A 148 -2.60 -4.47 -6.66
C TRP A 148 -2.80 -3.36 -7.69
N SER A 149 -4.04 -2.90 -7.83
CA SER A 149 -4.42 -1.62 -8.41
C SER A 149 -5.05 -0.74 -7.33
N PHE A 150 -5.16 0.56 -7.59
CA PHE A 150 -5.86 1.47 -6.67
C PHE A 150 -7.28 0.99 -6.36
N SER A 151 -8.04 0.61 -7.38
CA SER A 151 -9.43 0.19 -7.21
C SER A 151 -9.58 -1.05 -6.36
N GLN A 152 -8.64 -2.01 -6.47
CA GLN A 152 -8.65 -3.21 -5.62
C GLN A 152 -8.34 -2.86 -4.16
N LEU A 153 -7.26 -2.08 -3.91
CA LEU A 153 -6.93 -1.65 -2.53
C LEU A 153 -8.05 -0.81 -1.91
N TYR A 154 -8.66 0.09 -2.70
CA TYR A 154 -9.82 0.86 -2.24
C TYR A 154 -10.96 -0.05 -1.78
N LEU A 155 -11.30 -1.06 -2.59
CA LEU A 155 -12.36 -2.02 -2.24
C LEU A 155 -12.02 -2.80 -0.97
N PHE A 156 -10.79 -3.33 -0.86
CA PHE A 156 -10.37 -4.09 0.32
C PHE A 156 -10.38 -3.24 1.60
N LEU A 157 -9.92 -1.98 1.51
CA LEU A 157 -10.00 -1.06 2.63
C LEU A 157 -11.45 -0.74 3.02
N THR A 158 -12.33 -0.51 2.03
CA THR A 158 -13.75 -0.22 2.27
C THR A 158 -14.47 -1.39 2.94
N ILE A 159 -14.24 -2.64 2.46
CA ILE A 159 -14.82 -3.86 3.04
C ILE A 159 -14.38 -4.02 4.51
N ASN A 160 -13.14 -3.65 4.83
CA ASN A 160 -12.61 -3.68 6.19
C ASN A 160 -12.92 -2.40 6.99
N SER A 161 -13.96 -1.66 6.61
CA SER A 161 -14.52 -0.51 7.35
C SER A 161 -13.64 0.74 7.41
N PHE A 162 -12.54 0.78 6.70
CA PHE A 162 -11.72 1.99 6.58
C PHE A 162 -12.47 3.09 5.82
N LYS A 163 -12.28 4.33 6.24
CA LYS A 163 -12.84 5.54 5.64
C LYS A 163 -11.74 6.51 5.19
N ASN A 164 -12.13 7.60 4.54
CA ASN A 164 -11.20 8.65 4.12
C ASN A 164 -9.98 8.11 3.35
N ILE A 165 -10.25 7.18 2.42
CA ILE A 165 -9.19 6.52 1.63
C ILE A 165 -8.60 7.53 0.66
N ASN A 166 -7.29 7.82 0.81
CA ASN A 166 -6.56 8.77 -0.01
C ASN A 166 -5.44 8.10 -0.79
N LEU A 167 -5.38 8.39 -2.08
CA LEU A 167 -4.23 8.08 -2.93
C LEU A 167 -3.32 9.30 -2.96
N HIS A 168 -2.08 9.12 -2.53
CA HIS A 168 -1.11 10.20 -2.43
C HIS A 168 -0.28 10.34 -3.70
N TYR A 169 0.38 11.49 -3.83
CA TYR A 169 1.32 11.76 -4.91
C TYR A 169 2.42 10.69 -4.97
N GLU A 170 2.67 10.20 -6.18
CA GLU A 170 3.75 9.27 -6.47
C GLU A 170 4.73 9.94 -7.44
N PRO A 171 6.03 10.08 -7.08
CA PRO A 171 7.02 10.82 -7.88
C PRO A 171 7.22 10.33 -9.32
N LEU A 172 6.81 9.09 -9.61
CA LEU A 172 6.92 8.49 -10.94
C LEU A 172 5.56 8.37 -11.66
N SER A 173 4.59 9.19 -11.29
CA SER A 173 3.21 9.17 -11.84
C SER A 173 3.06 9.91 -13.18
N GLU A 174 4.12 10.03 -13.95
CA GLU A 174 4.06 10.64 -15.28
C GLU A 174 4.31 9.63 -16.40
N ALA A 175 3.54 9.78 -17.49
CA ALA A 175 3.78 9.02 -18.71
C ALA A 175 5.11 9.45 -19.35
N LYS A 176 6.09 8.56 -19.42
CA LYS A 176 7.42 8.84 -19.99
C LYS A 176 7.43 8.78 -21.51
N HIS A 177 6.55 7.95 -22.09
CA HIS A 177 6.51 7.68 -23.52
C HIS A 177 5.11 7.92 -24.09
N PHE A 178 5.02 8.23 -25.37
CA PHE A 178 3.75 8.46 -26.04
C PHE A 178 2.79 7.27 -25.94
N TYR A 179 3.27 6.04 -26.08
CA TYR A 179 2.44 4.85 -25.96
C TYR A 179 1.81 4.68 -24.56
N GLU A 180 2.47 5.17 -23.51
CA GLU A 180 1.90 5.14 -22.16
C GLU A 180 0.69 6.06 -22.05
N LYS A 181 0.72 7.23 -22.71
CA LYS A 181 -0.45 8.13 -22.81
C LYS A 181 -1.60 7.46 -23.56
N LEU A 182 -1.29 6.77 -24.66
CA LEU A 182 -2.28 6.04 -25.44
C LEU A 182 -2.93 4.92 -24.63
N LEU A 183 -2.14 4.11 -23.91
CA LEU A 183 -2.64 3.01 -23.06
C LEU A 183 -3.34 3.50 -21.78
N GLY A 184 -3.02 4.68 -21.29
CA GLY A 184 -3.69 5.28 -20.12
C GLY A 184 -5.02 5.95 -20.49
N PHE A 185 -5.16 6.42 -21.74
CA PHE A 185 -6.32 7.19 -22.21
C PHE A 185 -7.69 6.47 -21.98
N PRO A 186 -7.87 5.18 -22.30
CA PRO A 186 -9.13 4.49 -22.07
C PRO A 186 -9.58 4.53 -20.60
N GLN A 187 -8.66 4.33 -19.67
CA GLN A 187 -8.96 4.40 -18.23
C GLN A 187 -9.32 5.83 -17.81
N LEU A 188 -8.55 6.83 -18.23
CA LEU A 188 -8.86 8.24 -17.95
C LEU A 188 -10.24 8.63 -18.46
N PHE A 189 -10.56 8.28 -19.71
CA PHE A 189 -11.85 8.55 -20.31
C PHE A 189 -13.00 7.85 -19.57
N TYR A 190 -12.84 6.58 -19.23
CA TYR A 190 -13.83 5.82 -18.47
C TYR A 190 -14.07 6.44 -17.08
N CYS A 191 -13.01 6.73 -16.33
CA CYS A 191 -13.13 7.33 -15.00
C CYS A 191 -13.76 8.72 -15.07
N ARG A 192 -13.40 9.55 -16.07
CA ARG A 192 -14.02 10.86 -16.27
C ARG A 192 -15.51 10.77 -16.56
N ASN A 193 -15.94 9.80 -17.37
CA ASN A 193 -17.36 9.60 -17.67
C ASN A 193 -18.14 9.11 -16.43
N LYS A 194 -17.52 8.26 -15.63
CA LYS A 194 -18.10 7.79 -14.35
C LYS A 194 -18.19 8.94 -13.35
N LEU A 195 -17.13 9.72 -13.22
CA LEU A 195 -17.10 10.91 -12.35
C LEU A 195 -18.23 11.89 -12.70
N ALA A 196 -18.43 12.18 -14.00
CA ALA A 196 -19.51 13.07 -14.45
C ALA A 196 -20.93 12.53 -14.17
N ARG A 197 -21.08 11.23 -13.96
CA ARG A 197 -22.37 10.56 -13.67
C ARG A 197 -22.50 10.14 -12.21
N SER A 198 -21.53 10.45 -11.36
CA SER A 198 -21.56 10.08 -9.96
C SER A 198 -22.71 10.75 -9.23
N THR A 199 -23.41 10.00 -8.40
CA THR A 199 -24.61 10.42 -7.66
C THR A 199 -24.33 10.67 -6.17
N SER A 200 -23.20 10.13 -5.66
CA SER A 200 -22.77 10.32 -4.28
C SER A 200 -21.37 10.93 -4.20
N GLU A 201 -21.04 11.54 -3.07
CA GLU A 201 -19.71 12.09 -2.81
C GLU A 201 -18.65 10.98 -2.76
N GLU A 202 -18.99 9.81 -2.23
CA GLU A 202 -18.09 8.65 -2.20
C GLU A 202 -17.73 8.17 -3.60
N GLU A 203 -18.71 8.07 -4.51
CA GLU A 203 -18.45 7.75 -5.92
C GLU A 203 -17.56 8.78 -6.60
N ARG A 204 -17.81 10.07 -6.35
CA ARG A 204 -17.01 11.16 -6.91
C ARG A 204 -15.55 11.05 -6.48
N LEU A 205 -15.30 10.92 -5.18
CA LEU A 205 -13.96 10.77 -4.62
C LEU A 205 -13.25 9.53 -5.17
N PHE A 206 -13.96 8.42 -5.29
CA PHE A 206 -13.39 7.21 -5.88
C PHE A 206 -12.99 7.42 -7.35
N TRP A 207 -13.91 7.92 -8.20
CA TRP A 207 -13.63 8.07 -9.64
C TRP A 207 -12.59 9.14 -9.94
N GLU A 208 -12.54 10.20 -9.13
CA GLU A 208 -11.50 11.21 -9.21
C GLU A 208 -10.11 10.57 -8.97
N LYS A 209 -9.95 9.79 -7.91
CA LYS A 209 -8.69 9.12 -7.59
C LYS A 209 -8.36 7.98 -8.56
N ALA A 210 -9.34 7.19 -8.97
CA ALA A 210 -9.16 6.12 -9.96
C ALA A 210 -8.72 6.64 -11.34
N GLY A 211 -9.13 7.89 -11.68
CA GLY A 211 -8.70 8.61 -12.87
C GLY A 211 -7.51 9.55 -12.66
N SER A 212 -6.86 9.55 -11.52
CA SER A 212 -5.70 10.39 -11.26
C SER A 212 -4.43 9.87 -11.95
N LYS A 213 -3.42 10.75 -12.07
CA LYS A 213 -2.12 10.36 -12.63
C LYS A 213 -1.46 9.26 -11.82
N GLU A 214 -1.59 9.31 -10.51
CA GLU A 214 -1.04 8.36 -9.56
C GLU A 214 -1.61 6.95 -9.78
N SER A 215 -2.93 6.85 -9.99
CA SER A 215 -3.59 5.58 -10.29
C SER A 215 -3.25 5.04 -11.67
N VAL A 216 -3.21 5.93 -12.70
CA VAL A 216 -3.08 5.51 -14.11
C VAL A 216 -1.64 5.29 -14.52
N TYR A 217 -0.72 6.15 -14.09
CA TYR A 217 0.70 6.14 -14.51
C TYR A 217 1.68 5.86 -13.38
N GLY A 218 1.27 5.97 -12.12
CA GLY A 218 2.12 5.72 -10.97
C GLY A 218 2.68 4.31 -10.96
N ARG A 219 3.96 4.18 -10.63
CA ARG A 219 4.64 2.87 -10.53
C ARG A 219 4.40 2.21 -9.18
N HIS A 220 4.06 3.01 -8.17
CA HIS A 220 3.67 2.56 -6.84
C HIS A 220 2.37 3.24 -6.44
N LEU A 221 1.62 2.59 -5.60
CA LEU A 221 0.48 3.15 -4.89
C LEU A 221 0.96 3.56 -3.50
N ILE A 222 0.60 4.76 -3.06
CA ILE A 222 0.81 5.24 -1.70
C ILE A 222 -0.58 5.64 -1.20
N ILE A 223 -1.15 4.84 -0.33
CA ILE A 223 -2.56 4.96 0.08
C ILE A 223 -2.63 5.08 1.60
N SER A 224 -3.42 6.04 2.09
CA SER A 224 -3.80 6.10 3.50
C SER A 224 -5.30 5.94 3.66
N ALA A 225 -5.71 5.36 4.78
CA ALA A 225 -7.11 5.23 5.16
C ALA A 225 -7.26 5.32 6.69
N VAL A 226 -8.41 5.76 7.16
CA VAL A 226 -8.64 6.07 8.58
C VAL A 226 -9.63 5.08 9.18
N LYS A 227 -9.36 4.65 10.41
CA LYS A 227 -10.34 3.95 11.27
C LYS A 227 -11.32 4.97 11.82
N SER A 228 -12.59 4.85 11.45
CA SER A 228 -13.70 5.69 11.96
C SER A 228 -14.27 5.17 13.27
#